data_90e129096ca6da10ee306f697c4b5dd4
#
_entry.id   90e129096ca6da10ee306f697c4b5dd4
#
_cell.length_a   1.000
_cell.length_b   1.000
_cell.length_c   1.000
_cell.angle_alpha   90.00
_cell.angle_beta   90.00
_cell.angle_gamma   90.00
#
_symmetry.space_group_name_H-M   'P 1'
#
loop_
_entity.id
_entity.type
_entity.pdbx_description
1 polymer ?
#
loop_
_entity_poly.entity_id
_entity_poly.type
_entity_poly.pdbx_seq_one_letter_code
_entity_poly.pdbx_strand_id
1 'polypeptide(L)'
;AKTIPSLISRVGHIRVFAAFASVASIVVLLHSIIISPLTWFILRVITGFSMVCLYTIAESWLNDRASNKNRGSVLSIYMIVLYSSMALGMFFLNFSKPENFQPFILVSLFMSLSLIPILLTKKKAPRFKTISGMTIKELFEASPMGMVSAALCGISHSAMFSLIAVYAASMNFSIFEISFVTFLI
;
A
#
# COMPACT_ATOMS: atom_id res chain seq x y z
N ALA A 1 -17.20 0.63 1.09
CA ALA A 1 -16.95 -0.08 -0.19
C ALA A 1 -17.44 0.66 -1.44
N LYS A 2 -18.49 1.48 -1.37
CA LYS A 2 -19.04 2.21 -2.55
C LYS A 2 -18.27 3.50 -2.92
N THR A 3 -17.42 4.01 -2.05
CA THR A 3 -16.78 5.33 -2.20
C THR A 3 -15.69 5.35 -3.27
N ILE A 4 -14.79 4.36 -3.30
CA ILE A 4 -13.65 4.35 -4.24
C ILE A 4 -14.10 4.13 -5.69
N PRO A 5 -14.93 3.10 -6.02
CA PRO A 5 -15.45 2.94 -7.38
C PRO A 5 -16.24 4.16 -7.87
N SER A 6 -17.04 4.79 -7.00
CA SER A 6 -17.77 6.02 -7.32
C SER A 6 -16.82 7.20 -7.59
N LEU A 7 -15.76 7.34 -6.83
CA LEU A 7 -14.77 8.39 -7.02
C LEU A 7 -14.00 8.20 -8.34
N ILE A 8 -13.57 6.96 -8.61
CA ILE A 8 -12.88 6.62 -9.85
C ILE A 8 -13.78 6.86 -11.08
N SER A 9 -15.07 6.50 -11.01
CA SER A 9 -16.00 6.71 -12.10
C SER A 9 -16.23 8.19 -12.43
N ARG A 10 -16.15 9.06 -11.42
CA ARG A 10 -16.33 10.53 -11.58
C ARG A 10 -15.07 11.25 -12.04
N VAL A 11 -13.92 10.91 -11.47
CA VAL A 11 -12.68 11.70 -11.62
C VAL A 11 -11.63 10.99 -12.47
N GLY A 12 -11.71 9.66 -12.56
CA GLY A 12 -10.76 8.79 -13.28
C GLY A 12 -9.62 8.26 -12.41
N HIS A 13 -9.07 7.12 -12.80
CA HIS A 13 -8.03 6.38 -12.05
C HIS A 13 -6.79 7.23 -11.72
N ILE A 14 -6.26 7.94 -12.73
CA ILE A 14 -5.01 8.71 -12.59
C ILE A 14 -5.14 9.79 -11.52
N ARG A 15 -6.25 10.54 -11.53
CA ARG A 15 -6.46 11.63 -10.58
C ARG A 15 -6.70 11.10 -9.16
N VAL A 16 -7.44 10.01 -9.04
CA VAL A 16 -7.69 9.37 -7.74
C VAL A 16 -6.39 8.79 -7.18
N PHE A 17 -5.58 8.13 -8.01
CA PHE A 17 -4.26 7.66 -7.62
C PHE A 17 -3.37 8.81 -7.14
N ALA A 18 -3.29 9.88 -7.91
CA ALA A 18 -2.49 11.05 -7.55
C ALA A 18 -2.93 11.68 -6.22
N ALA A 19 -4.23 11.80 -5.99
CA ALA A 19 -4.76 12.33 -4.73
C ALA A 19 -4.36 11.47 -3.52
N PHE A 20 -4.54 10.15 -3.59
CA PHE A 20 -4.17 9.26 -2.48
C PHE A 20 -2.66 9.14 -2.27
N ALA A 21 -1.86 9.15 -3.33
CA ALA A 21 -0.41 9.16 -3.20
C ALA A 21 0.09 10.48 -2.56
N SER A 22 -0.50 11.61 -2.92
CA SER A 22 -0.20 12.90 -2.28
C SER A 22 -0.60 12.90 -0.81
N VAL A 23 -1.79 12.40 -0.47
CA VAL A 23 -2.21 12.25 0.93
C VAL A 23 -1.24 11.36 1.70
N ALA A 24 -0.88 10.20 1.16
CA ALA A 24 0.06 9.29 1.80
C ALA A 24 1.43 9.95 2.03
N SER A 25 1.95 10.69 1.04
CA SER A 25 3.20 11.44 1.14
C SER A 25 3.18 12.47 2.28
N ILE A 26 2.11 13.28 2.36
CA ILE A 26 1.94 14.28 3.41
C ILE A 26 1.82 13.63 4.78
N VAL A 27 1.00 12.59 4.90
CA VAL A 27 0.75 11.91 6.17
C VAL A 27 2.02 11.25 6.71
N VAL A 28 2.86 10.69 5.84
CA VAL A 28 4.17 10.14 6.24
C VAL A 28 5.07 11.23 6.82
N LEU A 29 5.12 12.42 6.22
CA LEU A 29 5.90 13.53 6.79
C LEU A 29 5.35 14.00 8.14
N LEU A 30 4.03 14.01 8.30
CA LEU A 30 3.42 14.40 9.58
C LEU A 30 3.79 13.46 10.74
N HIS A 31 4.07 12.18 10.47
CA HIS A 31 4.59 11.27 11.51
C HIS A 31 5.94 11.73 12.09
N SER A 32 6.79 12.38 11.30
CA SER A 32 8.08 12.88 11.78
C SER A 32 7.98 14.20 12.54
N ILE A 33 6.92 14.97 12.33
CA ILE A 33 6.73 16.30 12.91
C ILE A 33 5.94 16.22 14.22
N ILE A 34 4.91 15.40 14.26
CA ILE A 34 3.98 15.34 15.38
C ILE A 34 4.18 14.02 16.14
N ILE A 35 4.93 14.08 17.23
CA ILE A 35 5.25 12.92 18.07
C ILE A 35 4.20 12.80 19.18
N SER A 36 3.05 12.20 18.86
CA SER A 36 1.96 11.92 19.80
C SER A 36 1.32 10.57 19.45
N PRO A 37 1.10 9.67 20.43
CA PRO A 37 0.52 8.36 20.17
C PRO A 37 -0.87 8.44 19.51
N LEU A 38 -1.73 9.35 19.95
CA LEU A 38 -3.06 9.53 19.37
C LEU A 38 -2.97 10.02 17.91
N THR A 39 -2.11 11.01 17.66
CA THR A 39 -1.90 11.53 16.30
C THR A 39 -1.34 10.43 15.40
N TRP A 40 -0.36 9.66 15.87
CA TRP A 40 0.20 8.54 15.11
C TRP A 40 -0.85 7.49 14.77
N PHE A 41 -1.74 7.16 15.70
CA PHE A 41 -2.86 6.26 15.43
C PHE A 41 -3.74 6.78 14.28
N ILE A 42 -4.15 8.05 14.34
CA ILE A 42 -4.97 8.67 13.29
C ILE A 42 -4.24 8.67 11.94
N LEU A 43 -2.97 9.10 11.93
CA LEU A 43 -2.15 9.11 10.73
C LEU A 43 -1.96 7.71 10.13
N ARG A 44 -1.81 6.66 10.96
CA ARG A 44 -1.75 5.27 10.51
C ARG A 44 -3.03 4.80 9.84
N VAL A 45 -4.20 5.18 10.39
CA VAL A 45 -5.49 4.88 9.76
C VAL A 45 -5.58 5.53 8.37
N ILE A 46 -5.20 6.81 8.25
CA ILE A 46 -5.21 7.54 6.98
C ILE A 46 -4.22 6.91 5.98
N THR A 47 -3.01 6.58 6.42
CA THR A 47 -2.00 5.92 5.59
C THR A 47 -2.50 4.57 5.09
N GLY A 48 -3.02 3.73 5.98
CA GLY A 48 -3.55 2.42 5.63
C GLY A 48 -4.70 2.51 4.61
N PHE A 49 -5.64 3.43 4.82
CA PHE A 49 -6.71 3.68 3.87
C PHE A 49 -6.17 4.13 2.50
N SER A 50 -5.21 5.06 2.48
CA SER A 50 -4.59 5.55 1.24
C SER A 50 -3.88 4.43 0.48
N MET A 51 -3.15 3.55 1.19
CA MET A 51 -2.47 2.40 0.57
C MET A 51 -3.45 1.41 -0.06
N VAL A 52 -4.53 1.05 0.65
CA VAL A 52 -5.58 0.19 0.09
C VAL A 52 -6.17 0.79 -1.17
N CYS A 53 -6.40 2.11 -1.19
CA CYS A 53 -6.89 2.80 -2.39
C CYS A 53 -5.88 2.71 -3.55
N LEU A 54 -4.60 2.95 -3.29
CA LEU A 54 -3.53 2.89 -4.31
C LEU A 54 -3.41 1.49 -4.91
N TYR A 55 -3.38 0.44 -4.08
CA TYR A 55 -3.33 -0.94 -4.56
C TYR A 55 -4.57 -1.31 -5.38
N THR A 56 -5.76 -0.98 -4.87
CA THR A 56 -7.03 -1.25 -5.59
C THR A 56 -7.06 -0.58 -6.96
N ILE A 57 -6.58 0.67 -7.07
CA ILE A 57 -6.53 1.40 -8.34
C ILE A 57 -5.52 0.76 -9.29
N ALA A 58 -4.32 0.41 -8.80
CA ALA A 58 -3.28 -0.23 -9.60
C ALA A 58 -3.74 -1.58 -10.14
N GLU A 59 -4.26 -2.44 -9.28
CA GLU A 59 -4.78 -3.76 -9.65
C GLU A 59 -5.96 -3.68 -10.60
N SER A 60 -6.88 -2.75 -10.36
CA SER A 60 -8.00 -2.50 -11.27
C SER A 60 -7.51 -2.10 -12.66
N TRP A 61 -6.51 -1.22 -12.73
CA TRP A 61 -5.95 -0.78 -14.00
C TRP A 61 -5.23 -1.91 -14.74
N LEU A 62 -4.44 -2.71 -14.03
CA LEU A 62 -3.75 -3.87 -14.60
C LEU A 62 -4.75 -4.92 -15.12
N ASN A 63 -5.78 -5.23 -14.33
CA ASN A 63 -6.83 -6.18 -14.72
C ASN A 63 -7.60 -5.75 -15.98
N ASP A 64 -7.89 -4.46 -16.10
CA ASP A 64 -8.61 -3.93 -17.27
C ASP A 64 -7.75 -3.92 -18.55
N ARG A 65 -6.43 -3.81 -18.41
CA ARG A 65 -5.47 -3.87 -19.51
C ARG A 65 -5.06 -5.28 -19.91
N ALA A 66 -5.22 -6.23 -19.02
CA ALA A 66 -4.89 -7.62 -19.25
C ALA A 66 -5.97 -8.32 -20.07
N SER A 67 -5.55 -9.12 -21.05
CA SER A 67 -6.43 -10.07 -21.75
C SER A 67 -6.60 -11.34 -20.91
N ASN A 68 -7.63 -12.14 -21.21
CA ASN A 68 -7.83 -13.43 -20.52
C ASN A 68 -6.62 -14.37 -20.66
N LYS A 69 -5.82 -14.24 -21.74
CA LYS A 69 -4.62 -15.07 -21.98
C LYS A 69 -3.43 -14.66 -21.13
N ASN A 70 -3.26 -13.38 -20.82
CA ASN A 70 -2.05 -12.86 -20.15
C ASN A 70 -2.31 -12.28 -18.76
N ARG A 71 -3.56 -12.32 -18.27
CA ARG A 71 -3.91 -11.76 -16.95
C ARG A 71 -3.08 -12.36 -15.82
N GLY A 72 -2.88 -13.67 -15.82
CA GLY A 72 -2.03 -14.35 -14.82
C GLY A 72 -0.60 -13.81 -14.81
N SER A 73 0.03 -13.72 -15.99
CA SER A 73 1.40 -13.20 -16.11
C SER A 73 1.52 -11.73 -15.68
N VAL A 74 0.56 -10.88 -16.05
CA VAL A 74 0.56 -9.47 -15.66
C VAL A 74 0.47 -9.33 -14.15
N LEU A 75 -0.43 -10.07 -13.51
CA LEU A 75 -0.59 -10.03 -12.05
C LEU A 75 0.61 -10.65 -11.33
N SER A 76 1.21 -11.72 -11.87
CA SER A 76 2.43 -12.31 -11.30
C SER A 76 3.60 -11.33 -11.33
N ILE A 77 3.82 -10.64 -12.45
CA ILE A 77 4.87 -9.60 -12.55
C ILE A 77 4.59 -8.47 -11.55
N TYR A 78 3.35 -8.02 -11.44
CA TYR A 78 2.96 -7.01 -10.46
C TYR A 78 3.29 -7.44 -9.04
N MET A 79 2.95 -8.67 -8.65
CA MET A 79 3.26 -9.20 -7.32
C MET A 79 4.77 -9.31 -7.08
N ILE A 80 5.54 -9.76 -8.06
CA ILE A 80 7.02 -9.82 -7.97
C ILE A 80 7.57 -8.41 -7.72
N VAL A 81 7.15 -7.42 -8.49
CA VAL A 81 7.59 -6.03 -8.33
C VAL A 81 7.20 -5.49 -6.96
N LEU A 82 5.97 -5.76 -6.50
CA LEU A 82 5.46 -5.29 -5.22
C LEU A 82 6.27 -5.87 -4.05
N TYR A 83 6.40 -7.19 -3.98
CA TYR A 83 7.14 -7.84 -2.89
C TYR A 83 8.64 -7.55 -2.93
N SER A 84 9.25 -7.53 -4.12
CA SER A 84 10.67 -7.14 -4.26
C SER A 84 10.91 -5.70 -3.79
N SER A 85 9.99 -4.78 -4.12
CA SER A 85 10.10 -3.38 -3.67
C SER A 85 9.92 -3.26 -2.17
N MET A 86 8.99 -4.01 -1.55
CA MET A 86 8.83 -4.06 -0.10
C MET A 86 10.08 -4.58 0.59
N ALA A 87 10.62 -5.70 0.11
CA ALA A 87 11.82 -6.31 0.62
C ALA A 87 13.04 -5.37 0.54
N LEU A 88 13.28 -4.78 -0.64
CA LEU A 88 14.36 -3.79 -0.84
C LEU A 88 14.16 -2.54 0.02
N GLY A 89 12.91 -2.15 0.25
CA GLY A 89 12.56 -1.01 1.09
C GLY A 89 13.10 -1.11 2.52
N MET A 90 13.21 -2.34 3.06
CA MET A 90 13.74 -2.56 4.41
C MET A 90 15.21 -2.12 4.55
N PHE A 91 16.01 -2.24 3.48
CA PHE A 91 17.40 -1.82 3.52
C PHE A 91 17.61 -0.29 3.58
N PHE A 92 16.59 0.48 3.23
CA PHE A 92 16.67 1.95 3.39
C PHE A 92 16.79 2.41 4.84
N LEU A 93 16.40 1.58 5.81
CA LEU A 93 16.62 1.84 7.22
C LEU A 93 18.12 1.95 7.60
N ASN A 94 19.01 1.36 6.79
CA ASN A 94 20.45 1.42 7.03
C ASN A 94 21.08 2.77 6.62
N PHE A 95 20.38 3.59 5.84
CA PHE A 95 20.89 4.91 5.42
C PHE A 95 20.70 6.01 6.46
N SER A 96 19.91 5.75 7.50
CA SER A 96 19.72 6.70 8.59
C SER A 96 19.26 6.01 9.87
N LYS A 97 19.50 6.64 11.01
CA LYS A 97 18.96 6.14 12.29
C LYS A 97 17.43 6.22 12.27
N PRO A 98 16.71 5.17 12.72
CA PRO A 98 15.25 5.16 12.75
C PRO A 98 14.60 6.30 13.52
N GLU A 99 15.33 6.87 14.49
CA GLU A 99 14.88 8.00 15.33
C GLU A 99 14.87 9.33 14.59
N ASN A 100 15.53 9.41 13.43
CA ASN A 100 15.63 10.62 12.64
C ASN A 100 14.42 10.79 11.71
N PHE A 101 14.21 12.02 11.23
CA PHE A 101 13.17 12.34 10.25
C PHE A 101 13.48 11.87 8.81
N GLN A 102 14.75 11.52 8.53
CA GLN A 102 15.23 11.15 7.20
C GLN A 102 14.47 9.97 6.55
N PRO A 103 14.15 8.86 7.25
CA PRO A 103 13.36 7.78 6.66
C PRO A 103 11.98 8.25 6.17
N PHE A 104 11.34 9.16 6.91
CA PHE A 104 10.04 9.70 6.53
C PHE A 104 10.10 10.56 5.27
N ILE A 105 11.18 11.39 5.14
CA ILE A 105 11.42 12.16 3.91
C ILE A 105 11.64 11.22 2.73
N LEU A 106 12.45 10.17 2.90
CA LEU A 106 12.74 9.21 1.82
C LEU A 106 11.46 8.55 1.31
N VAL A 107 10.61 8.07 2.22
CA VAL A 107 9.31 7.46 1.85
C VAL A 107 8.43 8.47 1.13
N SER A 108 8.34 9.72 1.63
CA SER A 108 7.55 10.78 1.01
C SER A 108 8.06 11.12 -0.41
N LEU A 109 9.38 11.14 -0.61
CA LEU A 109 10.00 11.33 -1.92
C LEU A 109 9.62 10.21 -2.89
N PHE A 110 9.71 8.94 -2.49
CA PHE A 110 9.31 7.82 -3.34
C PHE A 110 7.82 7.86 -3.69
N MET A 111 6.97 8.21 -2.73
CA MET A 111 5.54 8.42 -2.98
C MET A 111 5.30 9.50 -4.03
N SER A 112 6.00 10.63 -3.92
CA SER A 112 5.90 11.72 -4.88
C SER A 112 6.48 11.37 -6.25
N LEU A 113 7.63 10.69 -6.30
CA LEU A 113 8.25 10.21 -7.54
C LEU A 113 7.36 9.19 -8.26
N SER A 114 6.61 8.36 -7.55
CA SER A 114 5.69 7.41 -8.16
C SER A 114 4.58 8.06 -9.00
N LEU A 115 4.28 9.34 -8.76
CA LEU A 115 3.29 10.10 -9.52
C LEU A 115 3.78 10.45 -10.93
N ILE A 116 5.08 10.66 -11.11
CA ILE A 116 5.64 11.16 -12.37
C ILE A 116 5.29 10.25 -13.55
N PRO A 117 5.58 8.94 -13.53
CA PRO A 117 5.27 8.07 -14.67
C PRO A 117 3.77 7.93 -14.93
N ILE A 118 2.95 8.03 -13.87
CA ILE A 118 1.51 7.91 -13.99
C ILE A 118 0.90 9.18 -14.62
N LEU A 119 1.35 10.36 -14.21
CA LEU A 119 0.88 11.63 -14.73
C LEU A 119 1.35 11.87 -16.17
N LEU A 120 2.54 11.39 -16.54
CA LEU A 120 3.09 11.50 -17.90
C LEU A 120 2.50 10.48 -18.88
N THR A 121 1.71 9.51 -18.41
CA THR A 121 1.15 8.50 -19.29
C THR A 121 0.11 9.10 -20.24
N LYS A 122 0.29 8.93 -21.55
CA LYS A 122 -0.65 9.37 -22.58
C LYS A 122 -1.82 8.39 -22.78
N LYS A 123 -1.74 7.19 -22.20
CA LYS A 123 -2.78 6.16 -22.34
C LYS A 123 -4.01 6.56 -21.53
N LYS A 124 -5.16 6.60 -22.19
CA LYS A 124 -6.44 6.84 -21.52
C LYS A 124 -6.65 5.81 -20.43
N ALA A 125 -6.99 6.27 -19.23
CA ALA A 125 -7.42 5.39 -18.16
C ALA A 125 -8.65 4.58 -18.61
N PRO A 126 -8.77 3.31 -18.19
CA PRO A 126 -9.93 2.50 -18.49
C PRO A 126 -11.22 3.23 -18.07
N ARG A 127 -12.28 3.10 -18.86
CA ARG A 127 -13.60 3.55 -18.42
C ARG A 127 -14.15 2.49 -17.47
N PHE A 128 -14.38 2.83 -16.23
CA PHE A 128 -15.09 1.95 -15.32
C PHE A 128 -16.48 1.67 -15.87
N LYS A 129 -16.77 0.42 -16.20
CA LYS A 129 -18.14 -0.04 -16.20
C LYS A 129 -18.55 -0.03 -14.73
N THR A 130 -19.59 0.72 -14.42
CA THR A 130 -20.14 0.84 -13.06
C THR A 130 -20.50 -0.57 -12.58
N ILE A 131 -19.55 -1.21 -11.89
CA ILE A 131 -19.87 -2.43 -11.16
C ILE A 131 -20.57 -1.93 -9.91
N SER A 132 -21.82 -2.35 -9.72
CA SER A 132 -22.55 -2.09 -8.48
C SER A 132 -21.67 -2.61 -7.33
N GLY A 133 -21.13 -1.69 -6.54
CA GLY A 133 -20.29 -2.07 -5.40
C GLY A 133 -21.11 -2.90 -4.42
N MET A 134 -20.66 -4.10 -4.13
CA MET A 134 -21.26 -4.96 -3.12
C MET A 134 -21.09 -4.33 -1.74
N THR A 135 -22.11 -4.46 -0.91
CA THR A 135 -22.02 -4.12 0.51
C THR A 135 -21.20 -5.18 1.25
N ILE A 136 -20.70 -4.86 2.43
CA ILE A 136 -19.96 -5.82 3.27
C ILE A 136 -20.84 -7.05 3.57
N LYS A 137 -22.15 -6.83 3.78
CA LYS A 137 -23.11 -7.90 4.05
C LYS A 137 -23.27 -8.82 2.83
N GLU A 138 -23.48 -8.27 1.65
CA GLU A 138 -23.59 -9.03 0.39
C GLU A 138 -22.28 -9.81 0.10
N LEU A 139 -21.13 -9.23 0.40
CA LEU A 139 -19.83 -9.89 0.23
C LEU A 139 -19.67 -11.06 1.22
N PHE A 140 -20.10 -10.88 2.47
CA PHE A 140 -20.08 -11.94 3.48
C PHE A 140 -21.05 -13.08 3.10
N GLU A 141 -22.26 -12.74 2.64
CA GLU A 141 -23.25 -13.75 2.17
C GLU A 141 -22.74 -14.53 0.94
N ALA A 142 -22.02 -13.86 0.04
CA ALA A 142 -21.43 -14.50 -1.14
C ALA A 142 -20.26 -15.43 -0.82
N SER A 143 -19.40 -15.06 0.14
CA SER A 143 -18.21 -15.83 0.52
C SER A 143 -17.79 -15.60 1.96
N PRO A 144 -18.48 -16.20 2.95
CA PRO A 144 -18.17 -16.02 4.36
C PRO A 144 -16.76 -16.51 4.69
N MET A 145 -16.38 -17.68 4.17
CA MET A 145 -15.05 -18.27 4.34
C MET A 145 -13.94 -17.38 3.79
N GLY A 146 -14.13 -16.82 2.60
CA GLY A 146 -13.18 -15.91 1.96
C GLY A 146 -12.96 -14.64 2.78
N MET A 147 -14.01 -14.04 3.31
CA MET A 147 -13.90 -12.84 4.15
C MET A 147 -13.19 -13.11 5.47
N VAL A 148 -13.57 -14.20 6.17
CA VAL A 148 -12.93 -14.56 7.45
C VAL A 148 -11.46 -14.91 7.24
N SER A 149 -11.14 -15.72 6.22
CA SER A 149 -9.76 -16.07 5.90
C SER A 149 -8.92 -14.85 5.54
N ALA A 150 -9.44 -13.93 4.72
CA ALA A 150 -8.74 -12.70 4.38
C ALA A 150 -8.48 -11.81 5.60
N ALA A 151 -9.44 -11.70 6.51
CA ALA A 151 -9.28 -10.94 7.74
C ALA A 151 -8.21 -11.56 8.66
N LEU A 152 -8.25 -12.88 8.88
CA LEU A 152 -7.27 -13.59 9.71
C LEU A 152 -5.87 -13.54 9.10
N CYS A 153 -5.73 -13.75 7.79
CA CYS A 153 -4.46 -13.59 7.08
C CYS A 153 -3.91 -12.16 7.22
N GLY A 154 -4.76 -11.15 7.07
CA GLY A 154 -4.35 -9.75 7.23
C GLY A 154 -3.84 -9.43 8.63
N ILE A 155 -4.54 -9.91 9.67
CA ILE A 155 -4.13 -9.76 11.08
C ILE A 155 -2.78 -10.47 11.31
N SER A 156 -2.65 -11.72 10.89
CA SER A 156 -1.42 -12.51 11.06
C SER A 156 -0.24 -11.87 10.34
N HIS A 157 -0.42 -11.44 9.10
CA HIS A 157 0.61 -10.77 8.30
C HIS A 157 1.06 -9.45 8.96
N SER A 158 0.10 -8.61 9.38
CA SER A 158 0.40 -7.35 10.06
C SER A 158 1.15 -7.56 11.38
N ALA A 159 0.72 -8.54 12.19
CA ALA A 159 1.37 -8.89 13.44
C ALA A 159 2.81 -9.37 13.19
N MET A 160 3.01 -10.25 12.23
CA MET A 160 4.32 -10.80 11.88
C MET A 160 5.29 -9.70 11.46
N PHE A 161 4.92 -8.84 10.52
CA PHE A 161 5.78 -7.73 10.06
C PHE A 161 6.09 -6.71 11.16
N SER A 162 5.12 -6.42 12.03
CA SER A 162 5.33 -5.45 13.11
C SER A 162 6.16 -6.01 14.25
N LEU A 163 5.87 -7.25 14.68
CA LEU A 163 6.48 -7.83 15.88
C LEU A 163 7.91 -8.33 15.64
N ILE A 164 8.22 -8.83 14.43
CA ILE A 164 9.56 -9.34 14.13
C ILE A 164 10.62 -8.24 14.28
N ALA A 165 10.38 -7.06 13.73
CA ALA A 165 11.32 -5.96 13.82
C ALA A 165 11.55 -5.52 15.29
N VAL A 166 10.46 -5.45 16.08
CA VAL A 166 10.51 -5.10 17.50
C VAL A 166 11.23 -6.19 18.30
N TYR A 167 10.93 -7.46 18.03
CA TYR A 167 11.57 -8.59 18.70
C TYR A 167 13.08 -8.65 18.39
N ALA A 168 13.47 -8.54 17.13
CA ALA A 168 14.87 -8.49 16.73
C ALA A 168 15.62 -7.32 17.39
N ALA A 169 14.99 -6.15 17.47
CA ALA A 169 15.56 -5.01 18.18
C ALA A 169 15.73 -5.29 19.69
N SER A 170 14.79 -5.99 20.33
CA SER A 170 14.89 -6.37 21.74
C SER A 170 16.03 -7.38 22.01
N MET A 171 16.41 -8.15 20.99
CA MET A 171 17.56 -9.08 21.03
C MET A 171 18.89 -8.40 20.67
N ASN A 172 18.92 -7.07 20.58
CA ASN A 172 20.09 -6.27 20.23
C ASN A 172 20.65 -6.55 18.82
N PHE A 173 19.80 -6.97 17.87
CA PHE A 173 20.21 -7.09 16.48
C PHE A 173 20.55 -5.71 15.91
N SER A 174 21.57 -5.65 15.08
CA SER A 174 21.90 -4.43 14.33
C SER A 174 20.79 -4.08 13.33
N ILE A 175 20.73 -2.83 12.89
CA ILE A 175 19.75 -2.37 11.88
C ILE A 175 19.87 -3.20 10.61
N PHE A 176 21.09 -3.58 10.22
CA PHE A 176 21.30 -4.45 9.05
C PHE A 176 20.70 -5.84 9.22
N GLU A 177 20.89 -6.47 10.37
CA GLU A 177 20.33 -7.79 10.68
C GLU A 177 18.79 -7.73 10.74
N ILE A 178 18.23 -6.68 11.34
CA ILE A 178 16.77 -6.45 11.35
C ILE A 178 16.24 -6.31 9.92
N SER A 179 16.91 -5.50 9.09
CA SER A 179 16.54 -5.32 7.69
C SER A 179 16.61 -6.63 6.90
N PHE A 180 17.66 -7.43 7.15
CA PHE A 180 17.84 -8.72 6.48
C PHE A 180 16.80 -9.75 6.88
N VAL A 181 16.49 -9.88 8.17
CA VAL A 181 15.44 -10.78 8.66
C VAL A 181 14.07 -10.37 8.10
N THR A 182 13.77 -9.07 8.09
CA THR A 182 12.49 -8.57 7.57
C THR A 182 12.40 -8.67 6.04
N PHE A 183 13.55 -8.65 5.33
CA PHE A 183 13.62 -8.89 3.88
C PHE A 183 13.27 -10.33 3.51
N LEU A 184 13.58 -11.33 4.38
CA LEU A 184 13.33 -12.75 4.12
C LEU A 184 11.88 -13.19 4.33
N ILE A 185 11.01 -12.32 4.86
CA ILE A 185 9.59 -12.57 5.12
C ILE A 185 8.73 -12.00 4.02
#